data_59f78b56320cfb185bc11a5c9b20dffb
#
_entry.id   59f78b56320cfb185bc11a5c9b20dffb
#
_cell.length_a   1.000
_cell.length_b   1.000
_cell.length_c   1.000
_cell.angle_alpha   90.00
_cell.angle_beta   90.00
_cell.angle_gamma   90.00
#
_symmetry.space_group_name_H-M   'P 1'
#
loop_
_entity.id
_entity.type
_entity.pdbx_description
1 polymer ?
#
loop_
_entity_poly.entity_id
_entity_poly.type
_entity_poly.pdbx_seq_one_letter_code
_entity_poly.pdbx_strand_id
1 'polypeptide(L)'
;MKIRIKKMEIPKGRRILVTSDIHGNASLLKRLLKEAEFSGEDMLFILGDLIEKGPESLAALRYVSELSGMENVQVLIGNVDLWRLQLLEGLNEENCQSFYDFLSQMRWWESNIFDEMAGELGISLDSPQKALSCKELLLESFRTELDFIRSLPAVVETSNYIFVHGGLPCRNLEEVKNKEIYEVLKFDGFADSGLSFQK
;
A
#
# COMPACT_ATOMS: atom_id res chain seq x y z
N MET A 1 6.34 10.06 7.58
CA MET A 1 6.42 10.37 6.12
C MET A 1 5.46 11.51 5.81
N LYS A 2 5.86 12.46 4.96
CA LYS A 2 4.95 13.56 4.54
C LYS A 2 3.89 13.05 3.57
N ILE A 3 2.67 13.59 3.66
CA ILE A 3 1.60 13.28 2.72
C ILE A 3 1.99 13.80 1.34
N ARG A 4 2.05 12.89 0.36
CA ARG A 4 2.25 13.24 -1.05
C ARG A 4 0.91 13.27 -1.77
N ILE A 5 0.64 14.39 -2.43
CA ILE A 5 -0.54 14.60 -3.28
C ILE A 5 -0.04 14.66 -4.73
N LYS A 6 -0.48 13.71 -5.54
CA LYS A 6 -0.23 13.70 -6.99
C LYS A 6 -1.39 14.38 -7.69
N LYS A 7 -1.09 15.35 -8.57
CA LYS A 7 -2.09 15.98 -9.44
C LYS A 7 -1.99 15.39 -10.84
N MET A 8 -3.12 15.10 -11.43
CA MET A 8 -3.19 14.61 -12.81
C MET A 8 -4.56 14.90 -13.43
N GLU A 9 -4.64 14.75 -14.75
CA GLU A 9 -5.90 14.83 -15.49
C GLU A 9 -6.29 13.47 -16.03
N ILE A 10 -7.58 13.19 -16.03
CA ILE A 10 -8.16 12.00 -16.68
C ILE A 10 -8.67 12.43 -18.06
N PRO A 11 -8.18 11.84 -19.16
CA PRO A 11 -8.67 12.16 -20.50
C PRO A 11 -10.18 11.92 -20.60
N LYS A 12 -10.89 12.81 -21.29
CA LYS A 12 -12.35 12.71 -21.46
C LYS A 12 -12.75 11.40 -22.14
N GLY A 13 -13.81 10.78 -21.64
CA GLY A 13 -14.39 9.57 -22.22
C GLY A 13 -13.71 8.27 -21.79
N ARG A 14 -12.62 8.31 -21.05
CA ARG A 14 -12.01 7.09 -20.51
C ARG A 14 -12.85 6.49 -19.39
N ARG A 15 -13.02 5.16 -19.42
CA ARG A 15 -13.60 4.40 -18.32
C ARG A 15 -12.62 4.45 -17.13
N ILE A 16 -13.16 4.62 -15.93
CA ILE A 16 -12.37 4.64 -14.70
C ILE A 16 -12.68 3.36 -13.93
N LEU A 17 -11.66 2.56 -13.70
CA LEU A 17 -11.70 1.39 -12.84
C LEU A 17 -11.00 1.71 -11.53
N VAL A 18 -11.60 1.33 -10.42
CA VAL A 18 -11.05 1.55 -9.08
C VAL A 18 -11.09 0.24 -8.31
N THR A 19 -9.99 -0.10 -7.67
CA THR A 19 -9.90 -1.24 -6.75
C THR A 19 -9.06 -0.85 -5.54
N SER A 20 -9.24 -1.55 -4.43
CA SER A 20 -8.52 -1.34 -3.17
C SER A 20 -8.34 -2.67 -2.44
N ASP A 21 -7.52 -2.67 -1.38
CA ASP A 21 -7.43 -3.78 -0.43
C ASP A 21 -7.13 -5.12 -1.11
N ILE A 22 -6.09 -5.15 -1.93
CA ILE A 22 -5.63 -6.34 -2.67
C ILE A 22 -5.18 -7.43 -1.69
N HIS A 23 -4.54 -7.02 -0.58
CA HIS A 23 -4.19 -7.88 0.52
C HIS A 23 -3.56 -9.22 0.08
N GLY A 24 -2.44 -9.15 -0.66
CA GLY A 24 -1.69 -10.33 -1.06
C GLY A 24 -2.45 -11.30 -1.96
N ASN A 25 -3.43 -10.83 -2.76
CA ASN A 25 -4.21 -11.65 -3.68
C ASN A 25 -3.88 -11.33 -5.14
N ALA A 26 -2.63 -11.52 -5.55
CA ALA A 26 -2.15 -11.23 -6.92
C ALA A 26 -2.96 -11.94 -8.00
N SER A 27 -3.20 -13.23 -7.80
CA SER A 27 -3.96 -14.07 -8.75
C SER A 27 -5.40 -13.60 -8.91
N LEU A 28 -6.02 -13.15 -7.81
CA LEU A 28 -7.38 -12.59 -7.83
C LEU A 28 -7.43 -11.25 -8.56
N LEU A 29 -6.46 -10.36 -8.31
CA LEU A 29 -6.35 -9.09 -9.02
C LEU A 29 -6.18 -9.29 -10.53
N LYS A 30 -5.29 -10.21 -10.95
CA LYS A 30 -5.11 -10.56 -12.36
C LYS A 30 -6.40 -11.02 -13.01
N ARG A 31 -7.16 -11.89 -12.32
CA ARG A 31 -8.45 -12.37 -12.78
C ARG A 31 -9.48 -11.25 -12.88
N LEU A 32 -9.55 -10.39 -11.86
CA LEU A 32 -10.45 -9.24 -11.83
C LEU A 32 -10.21 -8.31 -13.02
N LEU A 33 -8.96 -7.94 -13.29
CA LEU A 33 -8.62 -7.06 -14.41
C LEU A 33 -8.93 -7.70 -15.77
N LYS A 34 -8.73 -9.01 -15.88
CA LYS A 34 -9.11 -9.77 -17.10
C LYS A 34 -10.63 -9.80 -17.30
N GLU A 35 -11.40 -10.08 -16.25
CA GLU A 35 -12.87 -10.10 -16.31
C GLU A 35 -13.46 -8.70 -16.54
N ALA A 36 -12.79 -7.65 -16.03
CA ALA A 36 -13.14 -6.26 -16.32
C ALA A 36 -12.72 -5.79 -17.73
N GLU A 37 -12.04 -6.66 -18.50
CA GLU A 37 -11.48 -6.31 -19.83
C GLU A 37 -10.62 -5.03 -19.75
N PHE A 38 -9.78 -4.91 -18.69
CA PHE A 38 -8.89 -3.77 -18.52
C PHE A 38 -7.93 -3.64 -19.69
N SER A 39 -7.83 -2.43 -20.22
CA SER A 39 -7.00 -2.11 -21.39
C SER A 39 -6.28 -0.76 -21.24
N GLY A 40 -5.43 -0.42 -22.19
CA GLY A 40 -4.77 0.90 -22.26
C GLY A 40 -5.72 2.09 -22.47
N GLU A 41 -6.97 1.84 -22.84
CA GLU A 41 -7.99 2.88 -23.01
C GLU A 41 -8.70 3.25 -21.69
N ASP A 42 -8.53 2.46 -20.63
CA ASP A 42 -9.11 2.71 -19.33
C ASP A 42 -8.15 3.53 -18.43
N MET A 43 -8.65 4.06 -17.34
CA MET A 43 -7.85 4.52 -16.21
C MET A 43 -8.04 3.57 -15.04
N LEU A 44 -6.97 3.03 -14.48
CA LEU A 44 -7.00 2.16 -13.30
C LEU A 44 -6.44 2.90 -12.10
N PHE A 45 -7.20 2.93 -11.00
CA PHE A 45 -6.75 3.39 -9.70
C PHE A 45 -6.74 2.23 -8.72
N ILE A 46 -5.56 1.96 -8.09
CA ILE A 46 -5.38 0.97 -7.04
C ILE A 46 -5.12 1.75 -5.75
N LEU A 47 -6.06 1.70 -4.81
CA LEU A 47 -6.08 2.60 -3.67
C LEU A 47 -5.30 2.11 -2.44
N GLY A 48 -4.34 1.19 -2.62
CA GLY A 48 -3.47 0.72 -1.55
C GLY A 48 -3.95 -0.56 -0.85
N ASP A 49 -3.29 -0.89 0.27
CA ASP A 49 -3.37 -2.16 1.01
C ASP A 49 -3.11 -3.35 0.07
N LEU A 50 -1.90 -3.34 -0.51
CA LEU A 50 -1.47 -4.30 -1.53
C LEU A 50 -1.07 -5.64 -0.93
N ILE A 51 -0.50 -5.62 0.27
CA ILE A 51 0.16 -6.75 0.94
C ILE A 51 -0.62 -7.25 2.15
N GLU A 52 -0.16 -8.37 2.72
CA GLU A 52 -0.70 -9.01 3.93
C GLU A 52 -2.02 -9.77 3.76
N LYS A 53 -2.32 -10.65 4.69
CA LYS A 53 -3.53 -11.47 4.82
C LYS A 53 -3.63 -12.62 3.80
N GLY A 54 -3.49 -12.35 2.51
CA GLY A 54 -3.53 -13.36 1.46
C GLY A 54 -2.16 -14.00 1.21
N PRO A 55 -2.08 -15.04 0.38
CA PRO A 55 -0.90 -15.89 0.24
C PRO A 55 0.20 -15.36 -0.70
N GLU A 56 0.00 -14.21 -1.36
CA GLU A 56 0.82 -13.76 -2.48
C GLU A 56 1.23 -12.27 -2.33
N SER A 57 1.69 -11.84 -1.13
CA SER A 57 2.02 -10.42 -0.86
C SER A 57 3.14 -9.89 -1.76
N LEU A 58 4.26 -10.62 -1.89
CA LEU A 58 5.35 -10.22 -2.80
C LEU A 58 4.91 -10.24 -4.26
N ALA A 59 4.15 -11.24 -4.68
CA ALA A 59 3.64 -11.33 -6.03
C ALA A 59 2.63 -10.20 -6.34
N ALA A 60 1.78 -9.83 -5.39
CA ALA A 60 0.86 -8.71 -5.52
C ALA A 60 1.60 -7.38 -5.66
N LEU A 61 2.60 -7.14 -4.80
CA LEU A 61 3.41 -5.94 -4.80
C LEU A 61 4.18 -5.78 -6.12
N ARG A 62 4.82 -6.85 -6.60
CA ARG A 62 5.55 -6.88 -7.87
C ARG A 62 4.62 -6.65 -9.07
N TYR A 63 3.47 -7.32 -9.09
CA TYR A 63 2.50 -7.16 -10.17
C TYR A 63 1.92 -5.74 -10.22
N VAL A 64 1.57 -5.16 -9.07
CA VAL A 64 1.08 -3.77 -9.01
C VAL A 64 2.18 -2.78 -9.37
N SER A 65 3.43 -3.04 -8.98
CA SER A 65 4.59 -2.24 -9.39
C SER A 65 4.78 -2.26 -10.91
N GLU A 66 4.65 -3.44 -11.55
CA GLU A 66 4.68 -3.58 -13.02
C GLU A 66 3.55 -2.79 -13.68
N LEU A 67 2.32 -2.95 -13.20
CA LEU A 67 1.16 -2.20 -13.70
C LEU A 67 1.36 -0.69 -13.58
N SER A 68 1.97 -0.22 -12.50
CA SER A 68 2.21 1.21 -12.27
C SER A 68 3.16 1.87 -13.27
N GLY A 69 3.90 1.06 -14.04
CA GLY A 69 4.70 1.52 -15.19
C GLY A 69 3.85 1.95 -16.39
N MET A 70 2.58 1.62 -16.43
CA MET A 70 1.64 2.07 -17.46
C MET A 70 1.14 3.48 -17.13
N GLU A 71 1.07 4.37 -18.12
CA GLU A 71 0.63 5.77 -17.94
C GLU A 71 -0.81 5.90 -17.41
N ASN A 72 -1.65 4.90 -17.71
CA ASN A 72 -3.06 4.86 -17.34
C ASN A 72 -3.34 4.13 -16.01
N VAL A 73 -2.30 3.78 -15.25
CA VAL A 73 -2.43 3.16 -13.93
C VAL A 73 -1.89 4.09 -12.85
N GLN A 74 -2.69 4.28 -11.80
CA GLN A 74 -2.30 5.03 -10.62
C GLN A 74 -2.45 4.18 -9.38
N VAL A 75 -1.39 4.14 -8.58
CA VAL A 75 -1.35 3.38 -7.33
C VAL A 75 -1.15 4.34 -6.17
N LEU A 76 -1.93 4.17 -5.12
CA LEU A 76 -1.83 4.91 -3.87
C LEU A 76 -1.31 3.98 -2.78
N ILE A 77 -0.76 4.58 -1.73
CA ILE A 77 -0.32 3.84 -0.54
C ILE A 77 -1.52 3.57 0.37
N GLY A 78 -1.62 2.34 0.88
CA GLY A 78 -2.53 1.98 1.96
C GLY A 78 -1.88 2.07 3.34
N ASN A 79 -2.68 1.95 4.39
CA ASN A 79 -2.15 1.99 5.75
C ASN A 79 -1.31 0.76 6.10
N VAL A 80 -1.66 -0.40 5.57
CA VAL A 80 -0.91 -1.65 5.80
C VAL A 80 0.44 -1.59 5.10
N ASP A 81 0.49 -1.12 3.85
CA ASP A 81 1.73 -0.97 3.08
C ASP A 81 2.74 -0.08 3.82
N LEU A 82 2.28 1.09 4.27
CA LEU A 82 3.11 2.03 5.01
C LEU A 82 3.56 1.45 6.34
N TRP A 83 2.66 0.81 7.08
CA TRP A 83 2.97 0.27 8.38
C TRP A 83 4.05 -0.82 8.30
N ARG A 84 3.96 -1.72 7.31
CA ARG A 84 4.97 -2.78 7.13
C ARG A 84 6.33 -2.22 6.77
N LEU A 85 6.36 -1.24 5.88
CA LEU A 85 7.60 -0.53 5.56
C LEU A 85 8.24 0.07 6.82
N GLN A 86 7.47 0.82 7.60
CA GLN A 86 7.97 1.47 8.83
C GLN A 86 8.37 0.48 9.91
N LEU A 87 7.65 -0.66 10.01
CA LEU A 87 7.96 -1.70 10.98
C LEU A 87 9.32 -2.34 10.69
N LEU A 88 9.62 -2.63 9.42
CA LEU A 88 10.93 -3.16 9.03
C LEU A 88 12.05 -2.12 9.18
N GLU A 89 11.84 -0.91 8.68
CA GLU A 89 12.83 0.18 8.78
C GLU A 89 13.16 0.54 10.23
N GLY A 90 12.15 0.57 11.09
CA GLY A 90 12.26 0.91 12.50
C GLY A 90 12.75 -0.22 13.40
N LEU A 91 12.92 -1.46 12.86
CA LEU A 91 13.37 -2.60 13.65
C LEU A 91 14.76 -2.34 14.27
N ASN A 92 14.88 -2.54 15.58
CA ASN A 92 16.11 -2.34 16.36
C ASN A 92 16.13 -3.24 17.60
N GLU A 93 17.18 -3.13 18.43
CA GLU A 93 17.35 -3.96 19.63
C GLU A 93 16.22 -3.76 20.66
N GLU A 94 15.66 -2.55 20.76
CA GLU A 94 14.64 -2.22 21.75
C GLU A 94 13.26 -2.80 21.38
N ASN A 95 12.98 -2.98 20.07
CA ASN A 95 11.68 -3.40 19.59
C ASN A 95 11.65 -4.77 18.89
N CYS A 96 12.79 -5.47 18.77
CA CYS A 96 12.83 -6.74 18.05
C CYS A 96 11.95 -7.84 18.68
N GLN A 97 11.74 -7.82 19.99
CA GLN A 97 10.79 -8.71 20.66
C GLN A 97 9.36 -8.41 20.22
N SER A 98 8.96 -7.15 20.24
CA SER A 98 7.62 -6.73 19.81
C SER A 98 7.36 -7.00 18.34
N PHE A 99 8.39 -6.84 17.49
CA PHE A 99 8.32 -7.22 16.08
C PHE A 99 8.07 -8.71 15.90
N TYR A 100 8.80 -9.56 16.61
CA TYR A 100 8.65 -11.01 16.55
C TYR A 100 7.29 -11.48 17.09
N ASP A 101 6.84 -10.90 18.22
CA ASP A 101 5.53 -11.19 18.79
C ASP A 101 4.41 -10.83 17.81
N PHE A 102 4.56 -9.70 17.12
CA PHE A 102 3.64 -9.30 16.05
C PHE A 102 3.60 -10.32 14.92
N LEU A 103 4.74 -10.77 14.38
CA LEU A 103 4.77 -11.83 13.35
C LEU A 103 4.08 -13.11 13.84
N SER A 104 4.32 -13.48 15.10
CA SER A 104 3.73 -14.67 15.70
C SER A 104 2.21 -14.56 15.86
N GLN A 105 1.68 -13.38 16.16
CA GLN A 105 0.24 -13.11 16.24
C GLN A 105 -0.44 -13.16 14.87
N MET A 106 0.26 -12.79 13.79
CA MET A 106 -0.29 -12.76 12.43
C MET A 106 -0.31 -14.13 11.74
N ARG A 107 0.15 -15.20 12.39
CA ARG A 107 0.17 -16.57 11.83
C ARG A 107 -1.21 -17.15 11.47
N TRP A 108 -2.30 -16.50 11.86
CA TRP A 108 -3.64 -16.86 11.41
C TRP A 108 -3.99 -16.35 10.01
N TRP A 109 -3.18 -15.42 9.45
CA TRP A 109 -3.26 -15.06 8.05
C TRP A 109 -2.66 -16.15 7.17
N GLU A 110 -3.03 -16.19 5.91
CA GLU A 110 -2.47 -17.16 4.97
C GLU A 110 -0.98 -16.92 4.77
N SER A 111 -0.56 -15.65 4.69
CA SER A 111 0.84 -15.23 4.65
C SER A 111 1.00 -13.80 5.17
N ASN A 112 2.25 -13.39 5.39
CA ASN A 112 2.66 -12.00 5.59
C ASN A 112 3.92 -11.70 4.77
N ILE A 113 4.13 -10.43 4.47
CA ILE A 113 5.22 -10.00 3.59
C ILE A 113 6.61 -10.41 4.08
N PHE A 114 6.86 -10.39 5.40
CA PHE A 114 8.17 -10.70 5.96
C PHE A 114 8.50 -12.18 5.87
N ASP A 115 7.53 -13.07 6.10
CA ASP A 115 7.71 -14.52 5.95
C ASP A 115 7.90 -14.88 4.46
N GLU A 116 7.22 -14.20 3.54
CA GLU A 116 7.44 -14.39 2.10
C GLU A 116 8.85 -13.92 1.68
N MET A 117 9.30 -12.74 2.15
CA MET A 117 10.66 -12.24 1.92
C MET A 117 11.72 -13.20 2.47
N ALA A 118 11.53 -13.67 3.71
CA ALA A 118 12.44 -14.61 4.34
C ALA A 118 12.48 -15.94 3.58
N GLY A 119 11.31 -16.45 3.19
CA GLY A 119 11.17 -17.68 2.41
C GLY A 119 11.88 -17.62 1.06
N GLU A 120 11.77 -16.51 0.33
CA GLU A 120 12.47 -16.31 -0.96
C GLU A 120 13.99 -16.31 -0.80
N LEU A 121 14.52 -15.85 0.34
CA LEU A 121 15.94 -15.86 0.67
C LEU A 121 16.41 -17.16 1.33
N GLY A 122 15.49 -18.10 1.62
CA GLY A 122 15.83 -19.34 2.33
C GLY A 122 16.27 -19.13 3.78
N ILE A 123 15.79 -18.05 4.42
CA ILE A 123 16.07 -17.74 5.83
C ILE A 123 14.80 -17.85 6.67
N SER A 124 14.94 -17.89 8.00
CA SER A 124 13.82 -17.88 8.94
C SER A 124 13.87 -16.66 9.85
N LEU A 125 12.70 -16.21 10.29
CA LEU A 125 12.53 -15.13 11.29
C LEU A 125 11.97 -15.74 12.58
N ASP A 126 12.63 -16.79 13.11
CA ASP A 126 12.14 -17.66 14.19
C ASP A 126 12.47 -17.18 15.61
N SER A 127 13.17 -16.06 15.72
CA SER A 127 13.43 -15.39 17.00
C SER A 127 13.60 -13.89 16.83
N PRO A 128 13.45 -13.09 17.89
CA PRO A 128 13.69 -11.64 17.83
C PRO A 128 15.07 -11.26 17.33
N GLN A 129 16.12 -11.97 17.82
CA GLN A 129 17.51 -11.74 17.45
C GLN A 129 17.75 -12.10 15.98
N LYS A 130 17.11 -13.18 15.49
CA LYS A 130 17.21 -13.59 14.10
C LYS A 130 16.53 -12.57 13.19
N ALA A 131 15.33 -12.11 13.53
CA ALA A 131 14.63 -11.07 12.79
C ALA A 131 15.49 -9.80 12.69
N LEU A 132 16.06 -9.34 13.82
CA LEU A 132 16.92 -8.18 13.86
C LEU A 132 18.19 -8.38 12.98
N SER A 133 18.86 -9.53 13.09
CA SER A 133 20.07 -9.81 12.30
C SER A 133 19.82 -9.90 10.79
N CYS A 134 18.59 -10.21 10.38
CA CYS A 134 18.22 -10.29 8.96
C CYS A 134 17.70 -8.95 8.38
N LYS A 135 17.50 -7.93 9.20
CA LYS A 135 16.93 -6.64 8.78
C LYS A 135 17.61 -6.05 7.55
N GLU A 136 18.94 -5.86 7.61
CA GLU A 136 19.67 -5.23 6.51
C GLU A 136 19.64 -6.08 5.24
N LEU A 137 19.70 -7.40 5.39
CA LEU A 137 19.56 -8.31 4.25
C LEU A 137 18.18 -8.17 3.59
N LEU A 138 17.10 -8.09 4.36
CA LEU A 138 15.76 -7.87 3.84
C LEU A 138 15.62 -6.50 3.15
N LEU A 139 16.13 -5.45 3.78
CA LEU A 139 16.09 -4.09 3.22
C LEU A 139 16.86 -3.98 1.89
N GLU A 140 17.99 -4.66 1.77
CA GLU A 140 18.81 -4.64 0.56
C GLU A 140 18.24 -5.53 -0.55
N SER A 141 17.85 -6.76 -0.21
CA SER A 141 17.35 -7.74 -1.18
C SER A 141 16.03 -7.33 -1.80
N PHE A 142 15.16 -6.66 -1.05
CA PHE A 142 13.84 -6.20 -1.49
C PHE A 142 13.76 -4.68 -1.67
N ARG A 143 14.91 -4.03 -1.92
CA ARG A 143 14.99 -2.57 -2.10
C ARG A 143 14.00 -2.06 -3.14
N THR A 144 13.86 -2.74 -4.27
CA THR A 144 12.96 -2.34 -5.37
C THR A 144 11.52 -2.29 -4.91
N GLU A 145 11.05 -3.33 -4.24
CA GLU A 145 9.69 -3.45 -3.71
C GLU A 145 9.42 -2.41 -2.61
N LEU A 146 10.38 -2.22 -1.71
CA LEU A 146 10.26 -1.24 -0.63
C LEU A 146 10.32 0.21 -1.16
N ASP A 147 11.16 0.50 -2.15
CA ASP A 147 11.23 1.81 -2.81
C ASP A 147 9.94 2.10 -3.59
N PHE A 148 9.31 1.09 -4.18
CA PHE A 148 8.00 1.25 -4.78
C PHE A 148 6.98 1.72 -3.74
N ILE A 149 6.85 1.04 -2.59
CA ILE A 149 5.96 1.49 -1.50
C ILE A 149 6.28 2.93 -1.07
N ARG A 150 7.58 3.25 -0.86
CA ARG A 150 8.01 4.61 -0.50
C ARG A 150 7.62 5.64 -1.56
N SER A 151 7.51 5.24 -2.81
CA SER A 151 7.20 6.13 -3.94
C SER A 151 5.72 6.50 -4.03
N LEU A 152 4.82 5.73 -3.46
CA LEU A 152 3.37 5.87 -3.64
C LEU A 152 2.83 7.17 -3.01
N PRO A 153 1.93 7.91 -3.69
CA PRO A 153 1.21 9.04 -3.13
C PRO A 153 0.11 8.55 -2.17
N ALA A 154 -0.24 9.37 -1.18
CA ALA A 154 -1.39 9.11 -0.31
C ALA A 154 -2.71 9.63 -0.92
N VAL A 155 -2.62 10.62 -1.81
CA VAL A 155 -3.78 11.24 -2.46
C VAL A 155 -3.48 11.47 -3.95
N VAL A 156 -4.45 11.20 -4.80
CA VAL A 156 -4.42 11.62 -6.21
C VAL A 156 -5.59 12.56 -6.47
N GLU A 157 -5.26 13.78 -6.92
CA GLU A 157 -6.22 14.82 -7.29
C GLU A 157 -6.35 14.89 -8.81
N THR A 158 -7.58 14.88 -9.31
CA THR A 158 -7.92 15.13 -10.72
C THR A 158 -8.90 16.29 -10.82
N SER A 159 -9.27 16.74 -12.02
CA SER A 159 -10.27 17.80 -12.18
C SER A 159 -11.62 17.46 -11.52
N ASN A 160 -12.04 16.19 -11.50
CA ASN A 160 -13.37 15.77 -11.04
C ASN A 160 -13.37 14.90 -9.79
N TYR A 161 -12.25 14.25 -9.46
CA TYR A 161 -12.17 13.26 -8.40
C TYR A 161 -10.95 13.49 -7.52
N ILE A 162 -11.06 13.03 -6.27
CA ILE A 162 -9.94 12.84 -5.37
C ILE A 162 -9.96 11.38 -4.93
N PHE A 163 -8.84 10.69 -5.14
CA PHE A 163 -8.65 9.31 -4.74
C PHE A 163 -7.78 9.25 -3.50
N VAL A 164 -8.19 8.47 -2.53
CA VAL A 164 -7.50 8.25 -1.25
C VAL A 164 -7.86 6.86 -0.73
N HIS A 165 -6.96 6.21 0.01
CA HIS A 165 -7.24 4.88 0.57
C HIS A 165 -8.29 4.92 1.67
N GLY A 166 -8.07 5.69 2.74
CA GLY A 166 -9.03 5.85 3.83
C GLY A 166 -10.01 6.98 3.56
N GLY A 167 -9.65 8.21 3.94
CA GLY A 167 -10.53 9.35 3.76
C GLY A 167 -9.82 10.68 4.00
N LEU A 168 -10.58 11.76 3.95
CA LEU A 168 -10.07 13.11 4.15
C LEU A 168 -10.69 13.72 5.43
N PRO A 169 -9.92 13.84 6.52
CA PRO A 169 -10.40 14.40 7.81
C PRO A 169 -10.44 15.94 7.81
N CYS A 170 -10.71 16.55 6.67
CA CYS A 170 -10.63 18.00 6.46
C CYS A 170 -11.49 18.44 5.28
N ARG A 171 -11.55 19.75 5.04
CA ARG A 171 -12.46 20.33 4.03
C ARG A 171 -11.80 20.61 2.69
N ASN A 172 -10.48 20.63 2.62
CA ASN A 172 -9.75 20.90 1.38
C ASN A 172 -8.33 20.30 1.42
N LEU A 173 -7.66 20.21 0.27
CA LEU A 173 -6.34 19.58 0.13
C LEU A 173 -5.20 20.39 0.79
N GLU A 174 -5.35 21.67 1.01
CA GLU A 174 -4.32 22.44 1.74
C GLU A 174 -4.27 22.04 3.22
N GLU A 175 -5.41 21.76 3.81
CA GLU A 175 -5.49 21.23 5.18
C GLU A 175 -4.89 19.82 5.28
N VAL A 176 -5.05 18.97 4.24
CA VAL A 176 -4.49 17.61 4.17
C VAL A 176 -2.97 17.62 4.35
N LYS A 177 -2.28 18.58 3.75
CA LYS A 177 -0.80 18.69 3.82
C LYS A 177 -0.26 18.85 5.24
N ASN A 178 -1.10 19.34 6.15
CA ASN A 178 -0.76 19.58 7.56
C ASN A 178 -1.15 18.43 8.49
N LYS A 179 -1.74 17.36 7.93
CA LYS A 179 -2.15 16.18 8.68
C LYS A 179 -1.03 15.16 8.82
N GLU A 180 -1.10 14.35 9.88
CA GLU A 180 -0.31 13.14 9.94
C GLU A 180 -0.84 12.12 8.90
N ILE A 181 0.06 11.38 8.26
CA ILE A 181 -0.31 10.50 7.15
C ILE A 181 -1.37 9.45 7.54
N TYR A 182 -1.30 8.92 8.76
CA TYR A 182 -2.29 7.94 9.23
C TYR A 182 -3.67 8.54 9.51
N GLU A 183 -3.78 9.86 9.73
CA GLU A 183 -5.09 10.53 9.79
C GLU A 183 -5.84 10.43 8.45
N VAL A 184 -5.10 10.37 7.34
CA VAL A 184 -5.68 10.22 5.99
C VAL A 184 -5.86 8.75 5.63
N LEU A 185 -4.86 7.90 5.89
CA LEU A 185 -4.90 6.50 5.50
C LEU A 185 -5.89 5.64 6.30
N LYS A 186 -6.28 6.08 7.50
CA LYS A 186 -7.21 5.36 8.40
C LYS A 186 -8.51 6.09 8.66
N PHE A 187 -8.77 7.22 8.00
CA PHE A 187 -10.00 7.96 8.23
C PHE A 187 -11.20 7.26 7.59
N ASP A 188 -12.13 6.82 8.40
CA ASP A 188 -13.37 6.14 8.01
C ASP A 188 -14.64 6.94 8.36
N GLY A 189 -14.47 8.05 9.08
CA GLY A 189 -15.57 8.86 9.61
C GLY A 189 -16.14 9.93 8.67
N PHE A 190 -15.80 9.96 7.37
CA PHE A 190 -16.22 11.05 6.49
C PHE A 190 -17.75 11.14 6.34
N ALA A 191 -18.43 10.02 6.21
CA ALA A 191 -19.89 9.96 6.07
C ALA A 191 -20.62 10.52 7.30
N ASP A 192 -20.06 10.31 8.49
CA ASP A 192 -20.68 10.70 9.77
C ASP A 192 -20.20 12.07 10.27
N SER A 193 -19.13 12.61 9.66
CA SER A 193 -18.49 13.84 10.12
C SER A 193 -19.28 15.12 9.82
N GLY A 194 -20.24 15.07 8.89
CA GLY A 194 -20.90 16.26 8.35
C GLY A 194 -19.98 17.18 7.56
N LEU A 195 -18.76 16.73 7.23
CA LEU A 195 -17.81 17.47 6.41
C LEU A 195 -18.27 17.50 4.95
N SER A 196 -18.18 18.67 4.33
CA SER A 196 -18.24 18.81 2.88
C SER A 196 -16.85 19.21 2.38
N PHE A 197 -16.30 18.45 1.45
CA PHE A 197 -14.99 18.75 0.86
C PHE A 197 -15.15 19.83 -0.22
N GLN A 198 -14.32 20.87 -0.14
CA GLN A 198 -14.23 21.93 -1.15
C GLN A 198 -13.01 21.66 -2.02
N LYS A 199 -13.25 21.52 -3.29
CA LYS A 199 -12.23 21.27 -4.30
C LYS A 199 -11.66 22.57 -4.86
#